data_48f9eb149848cea2bea169288d1ae71e
#
_entry.id   48f9eb149848cea2bea169288d1ae71e
#
_cell.length_a   1.000
_cell.length_b   1.000
_cell.length_c   1.000
_cell.angle_alpha   90.00
_cell.angle_beta   90.00
_cell.angle_gamma   90.00
#
_symmetry.space_group_name_H-M   'P 1'
#
loop_
_entity.id
_entity.type
_entity.pdbx_description
1 polymer ?
#
loop_
_entity_poly.entity_id
_entity_poly.type
_entity_poly.pdbx_seq_one_letter_code
_entity_poly.pdbx_strand_id
1 'polypeptide(L)'
;DAMQIVATENEYHPVREYLLSLKWDGVERVRYALKHFLGTSGNDYEYECLKLFMLGAINRIFKPGCKFEYMLCLVGGQGAGKSTFIRFLCLNDRWFTDDIKRLDDDKVYEHLAGHWICEMAEMLAVLNTKYNEATKAFLSKQYDNYRKPYGTRAEDIPRQCVFAGTSNVVNFLPLDRSGNRRFLPIMCDASKAEVHILEDEATSRAYIEQMWA
;
A
#
# COMPACT_ATOMS: atom_id res chain seq x y z
N ASP A 1 -30.04 15.42 13.07
CA ASP A 1 -30.86 15.34 11.87
C ASP A 1 -31.15 13.86 11.56
N ALA A 2 -32.44 13.49 11.34
CA ALA A 2 -32.84 12.10 11.11
C ALA A 2 -32.09 11.45 9.92
N MET A 3 -31.77 12.21 8.86
CA MET A 3 -30.96 11.73 7.74
C MET A 3 -29.55 11.34 8.15
N GLN A 4 -28.91 12.07 9.05
CA GLN A 4 -27.58 11.73 9.56
C GLN A 4 -27.60 10.46 10.40
N ILE A 5 -28.63 10.25 11.21
CA ILE A 5 -28.78 9.03 12.02
C ILE A 5 -28.93 7.82 11.08
N VAL A 6 -29.82 7.88 10.10
CA VAL A 6 -30.00 6.81 9.12
C VAL A 6 -28.73 6.54 8.30
N ALA A 7 -27.99 7.58 7.89
CA ALA A 7 -26.73 7.44 7.18
C ALA A 7 -25.65 6.75 8.05
N THR A 8 -25.59 7.08 9.34
CA THR A 8 -24.64 6.46 10.28
C THR A 8 -25.00 4.99 10.56
N GLU A 9 -26.29 4.68 10.69
CA GLU A 9 -26.78 3.31 10.90
C GLU A 9 -26.57 2.41 9.67
N ASN A 10 -26.48 3.01 8.47
CA ASN A 10 -26.24 2.34 7.20
C ASN A 10 -24.86 2.63 6.61
N GLU A 11 -23.88 2.87 7.47
CA GLU A 11 -22.52 3.15 7.03
C GLU A 11 -21.92 1.95 6.30
N TYR A 12 -21.64 2.13 5.01
CA TYR A 12 -21.08 1.12 4.12
C TYR A 12 -19.61 1.43 3.82
N HIS A 13 -18.74 0.44 4.07
CA HIS A 13 -17.31 0.56 3.73
C HIS A 13 -16.92 -0.53 2.71
N PRO A 14 -16.77 -0.18 1.42
CA PRO A 14 -16.64 -1.18 0.36
C PRO A 14 -15.47 -2.14 0.57
N VAL A 15 -14.30 -1.66 1.02
CA VAL A 15 -13.13 -2.52 1.27
C VAL A 15 -13.40 -3.47 2.44
N ARG A 16 -13.99 -2.99 3.54
CA ARG A 16 -14.29 -3.82 4.72
C ARG A 16 -15.27 -4.93 4.38
N GLU A 17 -16.37 -4.58 3.73
CA GLU A 17 -17.38 -5.56 3.32
C GLU A 17 -16.81 -6.61 2.37
N TYR A 18 -15.97 -6.18 1.42
CA TYR A 18 -15.29 -7.10 0.53
C TYR A 18 -14.38 -8.07 1.29
N LEU A 19 -13.50 -7.57 2.17
CA LEU A 19 -12.60 -8.40 2.97
C LEU A 19 -13.37 -9.40 3.85
N LEU A 20 -14.49 -8.98 4.45
CA LEU A 20 -15.35 -9.86 5.26
C LEU A 20 -16.07 -10.94 4.44
N SER A 21 -16.24 -10.73 3.14
CA SER A 21 -16.86 -11.70 2.24
C SER A 21 -15.93 -12.82 1.78
N LEU A 22 -14.62 -12.61 1.91
CA LEU A 22 -13.61 -13.57 1.44
C LEU A 22 -13.68 -14.88 2.24
N LYS A 23 -13.36 -15.96 1.55
CA LYS A 23 -13.28 -17.31 2.16
C LYS A 23 -11.96 -17.95 1.75
N TRP A 24 -11.15 -18.26 2.74
CA TRP A 24 -9.89 -18.93 2.52
C TRP A 24 -10.09 -20.38 2.02
N ASP A 25 -9.33 -20.75 1.01
CA ASP A 25 -9.35 -22.10 0.43
C ASP A 25 -8.41 -23.10 1.13
N GLY A 26 -7.73 -22.68 2.19
CA GLY A 26 -6.81 -23.51 2.97
C GLY A 26 -5.38 -23.54 2.45
N VAL A 27 -5.04 -22.81 1.38
CA VAL A 27 -3.69 -22.79 0.79
C VAL A 27 -2.93 -21.54 1.21
N GLU A 28 -1.76 -21.72 1.83
CA GLU A 28 -0.88 -20.62 2.20
C GLU A 28 -0.24 -20.00 0.97
N ARG A 29 -0.47 -18.69 0.75
CA ARG A 29 0.05 -17.95 -0.40
C ARG A 29 0.95 -16.77 -0.03
N VAL A 30 0.69 -16.12 1.09
CA VAL A 30 1.42 -14.89 1.49
C VAL A 30 2.92 -15.15 1.56
N ARG A 31 3.33 -16.31 2.09
CA ARG A 31 4.74 -16.70 2.20
C ARG A 31 5.44 -16.81 0.84
N TYR A 32 4.73 -17.19 -0.19
CA TYR A 32 5.31 -17.53 -1.49
C TYR A 32 5.10 -16.45 -2.56
N ALA A 33 4.18 -15.53 -2.35
CA ALA A 33 3.73 -14.57 -3.35
C ALA A 33 4.84 -13.71 -3.95
N LEU A 34 5.74 -13.20 -3.11
CA LEU A 34 6.86 -12.36 -3.57
C LEU A 34 7.84 -13.15 -4.45
N LYS A 35 8.16 -14.38 -4.07
CA LYS A 35 9.00 -15.25 -4.88
C LYS A 35 8.28 -15.62 -6.17
N HIS A 36 7.02 -15.99 -6.08
CA HIS A 36 6.20 -16.44 -7.20
C HIS A 36 6.09 -15.39 -8.31
N PHE A 37 5.73 -14.15 -7.96
CA PHE A 37 5.47 -13.10 -8.94
C PHE A 37 6.66 -12.17 -9.21
N LEU A 38 7.55 -12.00 -8.24
CA LEU A 38 8.61 -10.99 -8.29
C LEU A 38 10.03 -11.57 -8.22
N GLY A 39 10.16 -12.91 -8.15
CA GLY A 39 11.43 -13.59 -8.15
C GLY A 39 12.34 -13.24 -6.98
N THR A 40 11.76 -12.96 -5.82
CA THR A 40 12.54 -12.68 -4.61
C THR A 40 13.20 -13.95 -4.05
N SER A 41 14.04 -13.83 -3.02
CA SER A 41 14.73 -14.99 -2.43
C SER A 41 13.80 -15.94 -1.70
N GLY A 42 12.61 -15.48 -1.26
CA GLY A 42 11.64 -16.24 -0.50
C GLY A 42 12.05 -16.46 0.96
N ASN A 43 12.87 -15.57 1.52
CA ASN A 43 13.32 -15.65 2.90
C ASN A 43 12.25 -15.14 3.90
N ASP A 44 12.48 -15.41 5.19
CA ASP A 44 11.54 -15.01 6.25
C ASP A 44 11.39 -13.50 6.39
N TYR A 45 12.42 -12.69 6.11
CA TYR A 45 12.33 -11.24 6.13
C TYR A 45 11.30 -10.72 5.12
N GLU A 46 11.35 -11.21 3.88
CA GLU A 46 10.43 -10.83 2.81
C GLU A 46 8.99 -11.22 3.15
N TYR A 47 8.80 -12.41 3.68
CA TYR A 47 7.49 -12.88 4.15
C TYR A 47 6.94 -12.00 5.28
N GLU A 48 7.74 -11.73 6.32
CA GLU A 48 7.29 -10.89 7.44
C GLU A 48 7.02 -9.44 7.03
N CYS A 49 7.79 -8.89 6.06
CA CYS A 49 7.52 -7.57 5.50
C CYS A 49 6.17 -7.50 4.78
N LEU A 50 5.88 -8.48 3.90
CA LEU A 50 4.60 -8.53 3.18
C LEU A 50 3.44 -8.72 4.14
N LYS A 51 3.56 -9.66 5.06
CA LYS A 51 2.56 -9.94 6.11
C LYS A 51 2.29 -8.71 6.98
N LEU A 52 3.35 -8.02 7.44
CA LEU A 52 3.21 -6.77 8.20
C LEU A 52 2.46 -5.70 7.41
N PHE A 53 2.80 -5.54 6.13
CA PHE A 53 2.13 -4.59 5.24
C PHE A 53 0.64 -4.92 5.09
N MET A 54 0.30 -6.19 4.83
CA MET A 54 -1.08 -6.65 4.69
C MET A 54 -1.88 -6.46 5.99
N LEU A 55 -1.32 -6.85 7.14
CA LEU A 55 -1.96 -6.64 8.45
C LEU A 55 -2.18 -5.14 8.74
N GLY A 56 -1.22 -4.29 8.37
CA GLY A 56 -1.35 -2.84 8.46
C GLY A 56 -2.48 -2.30 7.59
N ALA A 57 -2.60 -2.81 6.37
CA ALA A 57 -3.66 -2.45 5.44
C ALA A 57 -5.06 -2.83 5.97
N ILE A 58 -5.21 -4.04 6.50
CA ILE A 58 -6.44 -4.49 7.18
C ILE A 58 -6.73 -3.58 8.38
N ASN A 59 -5.74 -3.36 9.24
CA ASN A 59 -5.94 -2.58 10.46
C ASN A 59 -6.38 -1.14 10.17
N ARG A 60 -5.88 -0.51 9.10
CA ARG A 60 -6.29 0.83 8.65
C ARG A 60 -7.76 0.88 8.23
N ILE A 61 -8.32 -0.20 7.71
CA ILE A 61 -9.74 -0.30 7.33
C ILE A 61 -10.63 -0.53 8.55
N PHE A 62 -10.25 -1.44 9.44
CA PHE A 62 -11.06 -1.80 10.61
C PHE A 62 -10.88 -0.83 11.78
N LYS A 63 -9.76 -0.11 11.83
CA LYS A 63 -9.39 0.91 12.82
C LYS A 63 -8.84 2.15 12.13
N PRO A 64 -9.67 2.96 11.45
CA PRO A 64 -9.22 4.19 10.80
C PRO A 64 -8.41 5.08 11.76
N GLY A 65 -7.31 5.65 11.28
CA GLY A 65 -6.41 6.45 12.09
C GLY A 65 -5.47 5.67 13.01
N CYS A 66 -5.47 4.33 12.99
CA CYS A 66 -4.49 3.56 13.75
C CYS A 66 -3.05 3.88 13.29
N LYS A 67 -2.08 3.76 14.20
CA LYS A 67 -0.67 3.99 13.86
C LYS A 67 -0.16 2.85 12.98
N PHE A 68 0.24 3.19 11.77
CA PHE A 68 0.97 2.32 10.85
C PHE A 68 1.88 3.20 10.00
N GLU A 69 3.19 3.06 10.14
CA GLU A 69 4.18 3.95 9.53
C GLU A 69 5.16 3.24 8.59
N TYR A 70 4.88 1.99 8.25
CA TYR A 70 5.73 1.19 7.38
C TYR A 70 5.30 1.32 5.91
N MET A 71 6.28 1.26 5.02
CA MET A 71 6.12 1.31 3.57
C MET A 71 6.81 0.11 2.93
N LEU A 72 6.06 -0.70 2.21
CA LEU A 72 6.62 -1.79 1.41
C LEU A 72 7.35 -1.20 0.20
N CYS A 73 8.62 -1.53 0.02
CA CYS A 73 9.46 -0.98 -1.03
C CYS A 73 9.97 -2.11 -1.95
N LEU A 74 9.41 -2.21 -3.14
CA LEU A 74 9.82 -3.20 -4.13
C LEU A 74 10.93 -2.62 -5.02
N VAL A 75 12.10 -3.23 -5.01
CA VAL A 75 13.31 -2.74 -5.67
C VAL A 75 13.79 -3.75 -6.71
N GLY A 76 14.02 -3.31 -7.94
CA GLY A 76 14.49 -4.21 -9.00
C GLY A 76 14.30 -3.63 -10.39
N GLY A 77 14.71 -4.33 -11.41
CA GLY A 77 14.67 -3.89 -12.81
C GLY A 77 13.29 -3.43 -13.28
N GLN A 78 13.28 -2.66 -14.35
CA GLN A 78 12.05 -2.27 -15.02
C GLN A 78 11.35 -3.51 -15.61
N GLY A 79 10.02 -3.52 -15.64
CA GLY A 79 9.24 -4.63 -16.18
C GLY A 79 9.09 -5.83 -15.24
N ALA A 80 9.63 -5.78 -14.02
CA ALA A 80 9.52 -6.88 -13.04
C ALA A 80 8.12 -7.05 -12.39
N GLY A 81 7.09 -6.36 -12.86
CA GLY A 81 5.73 -6.50 -12.34
C GLY A 81 5.47 -5.84 -10.97
N LYS A 82 6.40 -5.03 -10.45
CA LYS A 82 6.33 -4.44 -9.10
C LYS A 82 5.05 -3.62 -8.86
N SER A 83 4.80 -2.62 -9.69
CA SER A 83 3.61 -1.75 -9.58
C SER A 83 2.32 -2.53 -9.84
N THR A 84 2.35 -3.50 -10.76
CA THR A 84 1.21 -4.39 -11.02
C THR A 84 0.89 -5.24 -9.80
N PHE A 85 1.90 -5.78 -9.11
CA PHE A 85 1.72 -6.54 -7.88
C PHE A 85 1.07 -5.69 -6.79
N ILE A 86 1.56 -4.46 -6.57
CA ILE A 86 0.96 -3.52 -5.61
C ILE A 86 -0.49 -3.20 -5.98
N ARG A 87 -0.77 -2.95 -7.25
CA ARG A 87 -2.13 -2.67 -7.75
C ARG A 87 -3.06 -3.86 -7.53
N PHE A 88 -2.60 -5.10 -7.79
CA PHE A 88 -3.43 -6.30 -7.58
C PHE A 88 -3.67 -6.58 -6.09
N LEU A 89 -2.72 -6.24 -5.19
CA LEU A 89 -2.97 -6.28 -3.74
C LEU A 89 -4.17 -5.42 -3.34
N CYS A 90 -4.53 -4.42 -4.11
CA CYS A 90 -5.70 -3.58 -3.84
C CYS A 90 -7.04 -4.26 -4.14
N LEU A 91 -7.03 -5.45 -4.78
CA LEU A 91 -8.20 -6.23 -5.20
C LEU A 91 -9.10 -5.53 -6.21
N ASN A 92 -9.35 -4.24 -6.05
CA ASN A 92 -10.12 -3.40 -6.96
C ASN A 92 -9.31 -2.16 -7.32
N ASP A 93 -9.15 -1.90 -8.62
CA ASP A 93 -8.37 -0.78 -9.13
C ASP A 93 -8.87 0.58 -8.65
N ARG A 94 -10.15 0.71 -8.26
CA ARG A 94 -10.72 1.94 -7.68
C ARG A 94 -10.19 2.26 -6.29
N TRP A 95 -9.60 1.29 -5.60
CA TRP A 95 -9.02 1.48 -4.26
C TRP A 95 -7.52 1.73 -4.32
N PHE A 96 -6.94 1.70 -5.52
CA PHE A 96 -5.54 1.93 -5.79
C PHE A 96 -5.30 3.34 -6.35
N THR A 97 -4.21 3.97 -5.96
CA THR A 97 -3.68 5.17 -6.62
C THR A 97 -2.16 5.14 -6.69
N ASP A 98 -1.62 5.60 -7.81
CA ASP A 98 -0.20 5.88 -8.05
C ASP A 98 0.05 7.37 -8.33
N ASP A 99 -0.97 8.22 -8.14
CA ASP A 99 -0.91 9.64 -8.46
C ASP A 99 -0.35 10.50 -7.29
N ILE A 100 0.54 9.93 -6.48
CA ILE A 100 1.26 10.66 -5.42
C ILE A 100 2.63 11.08 -5.95
N LYS A 101 2.69 12.22 -6.61
CA LYS A 101 3.95 12.72 -7.22
C LYS A 101 4.78 13.56 -6.26
N ARG A 102 4.15 14.23 -5.30
CA ARG A 102 4.81 15.14 -4.37
C ARG A 102 4.08 15.13 -3.03
N LEU A 103 4.82 15.12 -1.93
CA LEU A 103 4.27 15.14 -0.57
C LEU A 103 3.99 16.55 -0.05
N ASP A 104 4.54 17.55 -0.70
CA ASP A 104 4.34 18.99 -0.43
C ASP A 104 3.22 19.62 -1.27
N ASP A 105 2.45 18.82 -2.01
CA ASP A 105 1.24 19.24 -2.70
C ASP A 105 0.08 19.35 -1.69
N ASP A 106 -0.58 20.51 -1.64
CA ASP A 106 -1.75 20.74 -0.79
C ASP A 106 -2.90 19.76 -1.08
N LYS A 107 -2.95 19.20 -2.29
CA LYS A 107 -3.96 18.24 -2.74
C LYS A 107 -3.61 16.79 -2.44
N VAL A 108 -2.42 16.49 -1.90
CA VAL A 108 -2.00 15.11 -1.65
C VAL A 108 -3.04 14.32 -0.85
N TYR A 109 -3.68 14.96 0.13
CA TYR A 109 -4.69 14.32 0.97
C TYR A 109 -6.01 14.05 0.23
N GLU A 110 -6.35 14.87 -0.76
CA GLU A 110 -7.50 14.61 -1.64
C GLU A 110 -7.24 13.36 -2.50
N HIS A 111 -6.01 13.16 -2.96
CA HIS A 111 -5.60 11.97 -3.72
C HIS A 111 -5.57 10.68 -2.87
N LEU A 112 -5.51 10.80 -1.54
CA LEU A 112 -5.62 9.63 -0.65
C LEU A 112 -7.08 9.22 -0.39
N ALA A 113 -8.02 10.15 -0.56
CA ALA A 113 -9.41 9.91 -0.20
C ALA A 113 -10.03 8.79 -1.06
N GLY A 114 -10.59 7.79 -0.41
CA GLY A 114 -11.22 6.63 -1.07
C GLY A 114 -10.24 5.55 -1.56
N HIS A 115 -8.92 5.73 -1.38
CA HIS A 115 -7.93 4.75 -1.76
C HIS A 115 -7.43 3.95 -0.53
N TRP A 116 -7.13 2.68 -0.75
CA TRP A 116 -6.66 1.75 0.29
C TRP A 116 -5.16 1.50 0.23
N ILE A 117 -4.61 1.23 -0.96
CA ILE A 117 -3.18 1.10 -1.18
C ILE A 117 -2.73 2.19 -2.16
N CYS A 118 -1.76 2.99 -1.71
CA CYS A 118 -1.23 4.11 -2.46
C CYS A 118 0.22 3.81 -2.85
N GLU A 119 0.53 3.79 -4.15
CA GLU A 119 1.88 3.64 -4.63
C GLU A 119 2.58 4.99 -4.75
N MET A 120 3.78 5.06 -4.20
CA MET A 120 4.71 6.17 -4.36
C MET A 120 5.77 5.75 -5.39
N ALA A 121 5.37 5.75 -6.67
CA ALA A 121 6.24 5.36 -7.78
C ALA A 121 7.39 6.36 -7.93
N GLU A 122 8.60 5.85 -8.21
CA GLU A 122 9.82 6.62 -8.49
C GLU A 122 10.25 7.64 -7.41
N MET A 123 9.40 7.97 -6.44
CA MET A 123 9.78 8.86 -5.32
C MET A 123 10.96 8.31 -4.53
N LEU A 124 11.11 7.00 -4.47
CA LEU A 124 12.24 6.35 -3.82
C LEU A 124 13.58 6.67 -4.51
N ALA A 125 13.58 6.97 -5.80
CA ALA A 125 14.80 7.33 -6.54
C ALA A 125 15.30 8.75 -6.21
N VAL A 126 14.45 9.61 -5.63
CA VAL A 126 14.75 11.03 -5.33
C VAL A 126 14.93 11.28 -3.84
N LEU A 127 14.96 10.24 -3.00
CA LEU A 127 15.12 10.39 -1.55
C LEU A 127 16.51 10.93 -1.20
N ASN A 128 16.67 12.24 -1.31
CA ASN A 128 17.72 12.94 -0.57
C ASN A 128 17.29 13.10 0.90
N THR A 129 18.21 13.50 1.77
CA THR A 129 17.98 13.60 3.23
C THR A 129 16.72 14.39 3.60
N LYS A 130 16.43 15.47 2.88
CA LYS A 130 15.27 16.35 3.13
C LYS A 130 13.95 15.66 2.79
N TYR A 131 13.88 14.99 1.64
CA TYR A 131 12.70 14.25 1.24
C TYR A 131 12.46 13.02 2.10
N ASN A 132 13.51 12.38 2.60
CA ASN A 132 13.41 11.23 3.50
C ASN A 132 12.68 11.60 4.80
N GLU A 133 13.04 12.73 5.45
CA GLU A 133 12.38 13.19 6.67
C GLU A 133 10.91 13.59 6.41
N ALA A 134 10.62 14.26 5.29
CA ALA A 134 9.25 14.59 4.89
C ALA A 134 8.42 13.31 4.66
N THR A 135 8.99 12.31 3.99
CA THR A 135 8.34 11.02 3.75
C THR A 135 8.06 10.29 5.07
N LYS A 136 9.03 10.24 5.98
CA LYS A 136 8.85 9.62 7.31
C LYS A 136 7.74 10.31 8.10
N ALA A 137 7.72 11.65 8.10
CA ALA A 137 6.68 12.43 8.76
C ALA A 137 5.30 12.16 8.13
N PHE A 138 5.24 12.09 6.80
CA PHE A 138 4.01 11.78 6.07
C PHE A 138 3.50 10.37 6.38
N LEU A 139 4.35 9.35 6.36
CA LEU A 139 3.99 7.96 6.68
C LEU A 139 3.46 7.82 8.11
N SER A 140 4.00 8.62 9.06
CA SER A 140 3.63 8.53 10.47
C SER A 140 2.29 9.17 10.82
N LYS A 141 1.65 9.90 9.90
CA LYS A 141 0.35 10.52 10.14
C LYS A 141 -0.75 9.50 10.36
N GLN A 142 -1.59 9.78 11.33
CA GLN A 142 -2.78 9.02 11.66
C GLN A 142 -4.05 9.69 11.12
N TYR A 143 -4.02 11.03 11.02
CA TYR A 143 -5.09 11.86 10.51
C TYR A 143 -4.55 12.78 9.42
N ASP A 144 -5.36 13.00 8.41
CA ASP A 144 -5.11 13.94 7.33
C ASP A 144 -6.03 15.13 7.47
N ASN A 145 -5.44 16.34 7.61
CA ASN A 145 -6.21 17.58 7.77
C ASN A 145 -6.36 18.23 6.39
N TYR A 146 -7.54 18.19 5.83
CA TYR A 146 -7.86 18.86 4.57
C TYR A 146 -9.34 19.22 4.46
N ARG A 147 -9.66 20.09 3.52
CA ARG A 147 -11.03 20.50 3.21
C ARG A 147 -11.59 19.61 2.11
N LYS A 148 -12.63 18.85 2.43
CA LYS A 148 -13.36 18.05 1.43
C LYS A 148 -13.92 18.96 0.32
N PRO A 149 -14.05 18.47 -0.94
CA PRO A 149 -14.75 19.20 -1.99
C PRO A 149 -16.11 19.68 -1.48
N TYR A 150 -16.42 20.95 -1.73
CA TYR A 150 -17.63 21.64 -1.24
C TYR A 150 -17.73 21.81 0.29
N GLY A 151 -16.75 21.37 1.06
CA GLY A 151 -16.68 21.63 2.50
C GLY A 151 -16.36 23.11 2.80
N THR A 152 -16.84 23.61 3.92
CA THR A 152 -16.57 25.00 4.35
C THR A 152 -15.33 25.10 5.23
N ARG A 153 -14.92 24.01 5.87
CA ARG A 153 -13.79 23.95 6.82
C ARG A 153 -12.92 22.71 6.56
N ALA A 154 -11.64 22.80 6.96
CA ALA A 154 -10.77 21.64 7.04
C ALA A 154 -11.20 20.75 8.22
N GLU A 155 -11.10 19.44 8.04
CA GLU A 155 -11.46 18.44 9.04
C GLU A 155 -10.29 17.44 9.18
N ASP A 156 -10.13 16.88 10.37
CA ASP A 156 -9.21 15.78 10.63
C ASP A 156 -9.88 14.46 10.24
N ILE A 157 -9.40 13.88 9.14
CA ILE A 157 -9.94 12.65 8.59
C ILE A 157 -9.00 11.49 8.95
N PRO A 158 -9.50 10.46 9.66
CA PRO A 158 -8.67 9.33 10.03
C PRO A 158 -8.18 8.58 8.79
N ARG A 159 -6.86 8.38 8.72
CA ARG A 159 -6.22 7.73 7.57
C ARG A 159 -6.60 6.26 7.48
N GLN A 160 -7.01 5.82 6.30
CA GLN A 160 -7.42 4.45 6.01
C GLN A 160 -6.50 3.76 4.97
N CYS A 161 -5.57 4.48 4.39
CA CYS A 161 -4.64 3.94 3.40
C CYS A 161 -3.31 3.51 4.01
N VAL A 162 -2.60 2.66 3.26
CA VAL A 162 -1.20 2.29 3.46
C VAL A 162 -0.39 2.62 2.22
N PHE A 163 0.94 2.69 2.35
CA PHE A 163 1.83 3.11 1.28
C PHE A 163 2.77 1.99 0.86
N ALA A 164 2.91 1.81 -0.44
CA ALA A 164 3.95 1.01 -1.04
C ALA A 164 4.76 1.87 -2.02
N GLY A 165 5.95 1.47 -2.35
CA GLY A 165 6.78 2.18 -3.30
C GLY A 165 7.57 1.25 -4.18
N THR A 166 7.95 1.74 -5.36
CA THR A 166 8.78 1.02 -6.31
C THR A 166 10.03 1.81 -6.64
N SER A 167 11.14 1.11 -6.87
CA SER A 167 12.39 1.71 -7.33
C SER A 167 13.10 0.78 -8.30
N ASN A 168 13.76 1.38 -9.29
CA ASN A 168 14.69 0.67 -10.17
C ASN A 168 16.13 0.79 -9.68
N VAL A 169 16.38 1.56 -8.63
CA VAL A 169 17.70 1.84 -8.06
C VAL A 169 17.84 1.15 -6.71
N VAL A 170 18.86 0.29 -6.58
CA VAL A 170 19.12 -0.50 -5.35
C VAL A 170 19.45 0.40 -4.16
N ASN A 171 20.24 1.46 -4.37
CA ASN A 171 20.66 2.39 -3.31
C ASN A 171 19.72 3.59 -3.19
N PHE A 172 18.43 3.36 -3.05
CA PHE A 172 17.44 4.43 -2.94
C PHE A 172 17.33 5.03 -1.53
N LEU A 173 17.76 4.30 -0.50
CA LEU A 173 17.74 4.80 0.88
C LEU A 173 19.05 5.52 1.20
N PRO A 174 19.02 6.77 1.68
CA PRO A 174 20.22 7.45 2.16
C PRO A 174 20.78 6.71 3.37
N LEU A 175 22.11 6.80 3.55
CA LEU A 175 22.79 6.28 4.74
C LEU A 175 22.39 7.11 5.96
N ASP A 176 21.27 6.76 6.57
CA ASP A 176 20.75 7.39 7.76
C ASP A 176 20.71 6.39 8.91
N ARG A 177 21.46 6.68 9.97
CA ARG A 177 21.54 5.83 11.17
C ARG A 177 20.25 5.80 11.98
N SER A 178 19.35 6.75 11.78
CA SER A 178 18.21 6.94 12.71
C SER A 178 16.84 6.58 12.14
N GLY A 179 16.68 6.32 10.82
CA GLY A 179 15.35 6.50 10.28
C GLY A 179 14.83 5.55 9.21
N ASN A 180 15.62 4.64 8.68
CA ASN A 180 15.16 3.80 7.55
C ASN A 180 14.27 2.62 7.97
N ARG A 181 14.01 2.43 9.26
CA ARG A 181 13.16 1.35 9.80
C ARG A 181 11.72 1.32 9.27
N ARG A 182 11.23 2.45 8.71
CA ARG A 182 9.89 2.53 8.13
C ARG A 182 9.82 1.96 6.73
N PHE A 183 10.94 1.88 6.05
CA PHE A 183 11.02 1.33 4.71
C PHE A 183 11.36 -0.16 4.78
N LEU A 184 10.56 -0.98 4.12
CA LEU A 184 10.71 -2.44 4.07
C LEU A 184 11.18 -2.83 2.67
N PRO A 185 12.50 -2.75 2.38
CA PRO A 185 13.03 -3.01 1.05
C PRO A 185 13.00 -4.51 0.73
N ILE A 186 12.48 -4.85 -0.44
CA ILE A 186 12.43 -6.19 -0.99
C ILE A 186 13.02 -6.17 -2.38
N MET A 187 14.04 -7.01 -2.58
CA MET A 187 14.75 -7.12 -3.85
C MET A 187 14.02 -8.06 -4.81
N CYS A 188 13.60 -7.52 -5.94
CA CYS A 188 12.88 -8.23 -7.00
C CYS A 188 13.80 -8.54 -8.17
N ASP A 189 13.69 -9.74 -8.72
CA ASP A 189 14.45 -10.20 -9.90
C ASP A 189 13.49 -10.91 -10.87
N ALA A 190 13.06 -10.20 -11.91
CA ALA A 190 12.11 -10.73 -12.89
C ALA A 190 12.58 -12.04 -13.54
N SER A 191 13.90 -12.26 -13.64
CA SER A 191 14.45 -13.49 -14.24
C SER A 191 14.24 -14.74 -13.38
N LYS A 192 13.91 -14.57 -12.11
CA LYS A 192 13.67 -15.63 -11.13
C LYS A 192 12.21 -15.78 -10.74
N ALA A 193 11.32 -14.94 -11.26
CA ALA A 193 9.89 -15.08 -11.05
C ALA A 193 9.40 -16.40 -11.65
N GLU A 194 8.56 -17.12 -10.90
CA GLU A 194 7.99 -18.40 -11.36
C GLU A 194 6.93 -18.15 -12.43
N VAL A 195 6.17 -17.04 -12.29
CA VAL A 195 5.13 -16.61 -13.22
C VAL A 195 5.21 -15.10 -13.37
N HIS A 196 5.10 -14.59 -14.60
CA HIS A 196 4.92 -13.17 -14.81
C HIS A 196 3.49 -12.78 -14.45
N ILE A 197 3.33 -11.76 -13.58
CA ILE A 197 2.01 -11.40 -13.01
C ILE A 197 0.92 -11.06 -14.04
N LEU A 198 1.31 -10.66 -15.25
CA LEU A 198 0.40 -10.38 -16.37
C LEU A 198 0.30 -11.53 -17.37
N GLU A 199 0.90 -12.69 -17.13
CA GLU A 199 0.81 -13.85 -18.02
C GLU A 199 -0.64 -14.37 -18.07
N ASP A 200 -1.28 -14.46 -16.90
CA ASP A 200 -2.71 -14.69 -16.73
C ASP A 200 -3.23 -13.78 -15.60
N GLU A 201 -3.78 -12.64 -15.99
CA GLU A 201 -4.25 -11.65 -15.03
C GLU A 201 -5.36 -12.20 -14.11
N ALA A 202 -6.27 -13.00 -14.64
CA ALA A 202 -7.38 -13.54 -13.87
C ALA A 202 -6.88 -14.50 -12.78
N THR A 203 -5.98 -15.40 -13.12
CA THR A 203 -5.34 -16.34 -12.17
C THR A 203 -4.50 -15.60 -11.14
N SER A 204 -3.74 -14.58 -11.55
CA SER A 204 -2.91 -13.77 -10.64
C SER A 204 -3.76 -12.98 -9.64
N ARG A 205 -4.88 -12.39 -10.09
CA ARG A 205 -5.82 -11.69 -9.20
C ARG A 205 -6.50 -12.66 -8.22
N ALA A 206 -6.92 -13.85 -8.67
CA ALA A 206 -7.50 -14.87 -7.81
C ALA A 206 -6.51 -15.38 -6.77
N TYR A 207 -5.23 -15.57 -7.14
CA TYR A 207 -4.17 -15.91 -6.19
C TYR A 207 -4.02 -14.85 -5.10
N ILE A 208 -3.95 -13.57 -5.51
CA ILE A 208 -3.77 -12.44 -4.59
C ILE A 208 -5.02 -12.24 -3.71
N GLU A 209 -6.22 -12.45 -4.24
CA GLU A 209 -7.46 -12.41 -3.45
C GLU A 209 -7.41 -13.41 -2.29
N GLN A 210 -6.94 -14.63 -2.55
CA GLN A 210 -6.80 -15.67 -1.53
C GLN A 210 -5.68 -15.38 -0.50
N MET A 211 -4.79 -14.43 -0.76
CA MET A 211 -3.84 -13.95 0.26
C MET A 211 -4.53 -13.12 1.35
N TRP A 212 -5.67 -12.51 1.04
CA TRP A 212 -6.45 -11.68 1.98
C TRP A 212 -7.53 -12.47 2.72
N ALA A 213 -7.91 -13.62 2.22
CA ALA A 213 -8.87 -14.52 2.85
C ALA A 213 -8.25 -15.24 4.06
#